data_2682a676f90aeb19d4ac438c5613fee1
#
_entry.id   2682a676f90aeb19d4ac438c5613fee1
#
_cell.length_a   1.000
_cell.length_b   1.000
_cell.length_c   1.000
_cell.angle_alpha   90.00
_cell.angle_beta   90.00
_cell.angle_gamma   90.00
#
_symmetry.space_group_name_H-M   'P 1'
#
loop_
_entity.id
_entity.type
_entity.pdbx_description
1 polymer ?
#
loop_
_entity_poly.entity_id
_entity_poly.type
_entity_poly.pdbx_seq_one_letter_code
_entity_poly.pdbx_strand_id
1 'polypeptide(L)'
;IAGGLVELVTGGSAAIVLAWFHWWAPLVLLAAWGSTHWLLRESGVWKDRNTGEVRSAQRHADYAYRLAVDAAPAKEIRFFGLSTWVIDRFVSTRRRLYDLQYEATHLRERSVLGCLVIVAAANALVFWVLGRDALAGALGPGEVAVFAQAALGVGAIAFGGLSWALDGAA
;
A
#
# COMPACT_ATOMS: atom_id res chain seq x y z
N ILE A 1 7.25 -5.87 -20.25
CA ILE A 1 5.99 -6.04 -21.02
C ILE A 1 5.48 -7.47 -20.92
N ALA A 2 6.33 -8.50 -21.09
CA ALA A 2 5.91 -9.90 -21.08
C ALA A 2 5.39 -10.42 -19.72
N GLY A 3 5.92 -9.95 -18.58
CA GLY A 3 5.54 -10.43 -17.24
C GLY A 3 4.08 -10.12 -16.88
N GLY A 4 3.62 -8.92 -17.13
CA GLY A 4 2.25 -8.52 -16.78
C GLY A 4 1.16 -9.23 -17.60
N LEU A 5 1.46 -9.60 -18.86
CA LEU A 5 0.53 -10.38 -19.69
C LEU A 5 0.37 -11.81 -19.18
N VAL A 6 1.46 -12.45 -18.75
CA VAL A 6 1.41 -13.80 -18.18
C VAL A 6 0.54 -13.85 -16.94
N GLU A 7 0.70 -12.87 -16.05
CA GLU A 7 -0.09 -12.80 -14.83
C GLU A 7 -1.57 -12.51 -15.08
N LEU A 8 -1.90 -11.67 -16.07
CA LEU A 8 -3.28 -11.45 -16.50
C LEU A 8 -3.93 -12.71 -17.09
N VAL A 9 -3.20 -13.45 -17.92
CA VAL A 9 -3.69 -14.71 -18.52
C VAL A 9 -3.87 -15.77 -17.43
N THR A 10 -2.89 -15.91 -16.54
CA THR A 10 -2.96 -16.88 -15.44
C THR A 10 -4.11 -16.57 -14.49
N GLY A 11 -4.26 -15.33 -14.06
CA GLY A 11 -5.34 -14.95 -13.17
C GLY A 11 -6.70 -14.97 -13.86
N GLY A 12 -6.78 -14.61 -15.14
CA GLY A 12 -8.01 -14.71 -15.93
C GLY A 12 -8.48 -16.14 -16.11
N SER A 13 -7.57 -17.07 -16.43
CA SER A 13 -7.90 -18.49 -16.51
C SER A 13 -8.33 -19.07 -15.16
N ALA A 14 -7.68 -18.66 -14.07
CA ALA A 14 -8.07 -19.05 -12.72
C ALA A 14 -9.48 -18.54 -12.36
N ALA A 15 -9.82 -17.30 -12.74
CA ALA A 15 -11.14 -16.74 -12.52
C ALA A 15 -12.24 -17.52 -13.29
N ILE A 16 -11.96 -17.94 -14.52
CA ILE A 16 -12.89 -18.77 -15.32
C ILE A 16 -13.11 -20.14 -14.65
N VAL A 17 -12.05 -20.80 -14.20
CA VAL A 17 -12.15 -22.07 -13.50
C VAL A 17 -12.95 -21.92 -12.20
N LEU A 18 -12.72 -20.85 -11.46
CA LEU A 18 -13.46 -20.58 -10.22
C LEU A 18 -14.93 -20.23 -10.47
N ALA A 19 -15.27 -19.63 -11.63
CA ALA A 19 -16.64 -19.35 -12.03
C ALA A 19 -17.45 -20.61 -12.28
N TRP A 20 -16.84 -21.73 -12.67
CA TRP A 20 -17.48 -23.03 -12.81
C TRP A 20 -17.89 -23.63 -11.46
N PHE A 21 -17.13 -23.32 -10.41
CA PHE A 21 -17.51 -23.71 -9.04
C PHE A 21 -18.71 -22.88 -8.59
N HIS A 22 -18.55 -21.55 -8.49
CA HIS A 22 -19.62 -20.60 -8.19
C HIS A 22 -19.36 -19.29 -8.94
N TRP A 23 -20.31 -18.83 -9.72
CA TRP A 23 -20.21 -17.62 -10.56
C TRP A 23 -19.88 -16.35 -9.76
N TRP A 24 -20.28 -16.27 -8.49
CA TRP A 24 -20.02 -15.13 -7.62
C TRP A 24 -18.61 -15.13 -7.00
N ALA A 25 -17.96 -16.30 -6.88
CA ALA A 25 -16.67 -16.44 -6.20
C ALA A 25 -15.54 -15.59 -6.84
N PRO A 26 -15.31 -15.62 -8.17
CA PRO A 26 -14.34 -14.75 -8.81
C PRO A 26 -14.71 -13.27 -8.68
N LEU A 27 -16.00 -12.92 -8.68
CA LEU A 27 -16.44 -11.53 -8.54
C LEU A 27 -16.10 -10.97 -7.15
N VAL A 28 -16.29 -11.74 -6.11
CA VAL A 28 -15.92 -11.34 -4.73
C VAL A 28 -14.41 -11.12 -4.60
N LEU A 29 -13.61 -12.03 -5.15
CA LEU A 29 -12.15 -11.87 -5.12
C LEU A 29 -11.68 -10.69 -5.95
N LEU A 30 -12.20 -10.52 -7.16
CA LEU A 30 -11.86 -9.37 -8.01
C LEU A 30 -12.31 -8.04 -7.39
N ALA A 31 -13.48 -7.99 -6.75
CA ALA A 31 -13.94 -6.81 -6.03
C ALA A 31 -13.06 -6.50 -4.81
N ALA A 32 -12.64 -7.51 -4.05
CA ALA A 32 -11.72 -7.33 -2.94
C ALA A 32 -10.37 -6.77 -3.40
N TRP A 33 -9.82 -7.30 -4.48
CA TRP A 33 -8.59 -6.79 -5.07
C TRP A 33 -8.75 -5.41 -5.71
N GLY A 34 -9.84 -5.16 -6.40
CA GLY A 34 -10.16 -3.84 -6.96
C GLY A 34 -10.28 -2.75 -5.88
N SER A 35 -10.93 -3.07 -4.76
CA SER A 35 -11.02 -2.16 -3.61
C SER A 35 -9.65 -1.87 -3.01
N THR A 36 -8.76 -2.87 -2.95
CA THR A 36 -7.37 -2.70 -2.50
C THR A 36 -6.60 -1.75 -3.41
N HIS A 37 -6.73 -1.91 -4.73
CA HIS A 37 -6.11 -1.00 -5.69
C HIS A 37 -6.63 0.44 -5.56
N TRP A 38 -7.93 0.61 -5.38
CA TRP A 38 -8.53 1.92 -5.21
C TRP A 38 -8.05 2.61 -3.92
N LEU A 39 -8.01 1.89 -2.79
CA LEU A 39 -7.51 2.41 -1.52
C LEU A 39 -6.00 2.75 -1.58
N LEU A 40 -5.20 1.93 -2.24
CA LEU A 40 -3.76 2.19 -2.40
C LEU A 40 -3.50 3.39 -3.31
N ARG A 41 -4.30 3.57 -4.36
CA ARG A 41 -4.23 4.74 -5.24
C ARG A 41 -4.62 6.02 -4.49
N GLU A 42 -5.68 6.00 -3.70
CA GLU A 42 -6.09 7.10 -2.82
C GLU A 42 -4.96 7.49 -1.86
N SER A 43 -4.31 6.51 -1.23
CA SER A 43 -3.15 6.76 -0.35
C SER A 43 -1.93 7.30 -1.12
N GLY A 44 -1.78 6.99 -2.41
CA GLY A 44 -0.75 7.51 -3.30
C GLY A 44 -0.94 8.99 -3.63
N VAL A 45 -2.17 9.42 -3.90
CA VAL A 45 -2.51 10.84 -4.13
C VAL A 45 -2.25 11.70 -2.89
N TRP A 46 -2.52 11.18 -1.70
CA TRP A 46 -2.17 11.82 -0.43
C TRP A 46 -0.66 11.96 -0.23
N LYS A 47 0.12 10.97 -0.67
CA LYS A 47 1.59 11.00 -0.62
C LYS A 47 2.16 12.15 -1.45
N ASP A 48 1.61 12.43 -2.62
CA ASP A 48 2.08 13.52 -3.50
C ASP A 48 1.82 14.90 -2.90
N ARG A 49 0.66 15.13 -2.29
CA ARG A 49 0.35 16.38 -1.59
C ARG A 49 1.29 16.60 -0.40
N ASN A 50 1.53 15.56 0.39
CA ASN A 50 2.39 15.62 1.57
C ASN A 50 3.88 15.73 1.21
N THR A 51 4.31 15.27 0.03
CA THR A 51 5.71 15.33 -0.42
C THR A 51 6.20 16.77 -0.57
N GLY A 52 5.36 17.70 -1.05
CA GLY A 52 5.70 19.12 -1.16
C GLY A 52 5.91 19.77 0.22
N GLU A 53 5.04 19.50 1.16
CA GLU A 53 5.11 20.03 2.53
C GLU A 53 6.28 19.42 3.32
N VAL A 54 6.47 18.12 3.21
CA VAL A 54 7.61 17.41 3.81
C VAL A 54 8.95 17.91 3.26
N ARG A 55 9.07 18.12 1.94
CA ARG A 55 10.28 18.72 1.33
C ARG A 55 10.54 20.13 1.82
N SER A 56 9.49 20.92 2.01
CA SER A 56 9.60 22.27 2.56
C SER A 56 10.09 22.21 4.01
N ALA A 57 9.46 21.38 4.84
CA ALA A 57 9.85 21.18 6.24
C ALA A 57 11.30 20.67 6.36
N GLN A 58 11.70 19.76 5.47
CA GLN A 58 13.07 19.24 5.43
C GLN A 58 14.07 20.33 5.10
N ARG A 59 13.81 21.16 4.08
CA ARG A 59 14.71 22.30 3.76
C ARG A 59 14.86 23.27 4.93
N HIS A 60 13.78 23.54 5.67
CA HIS A 60 13.83 24.40 6.85
C HIS A 60 14.63 23.76 8.00
N ALA A 61 14.48 22.46 8.20
CA ALA A 61 15.25 21.72 9.20
C ALA A 61 16.76 21.67 8.86
N ASP A 62 17.09 21.46 7.58
CA ASP A 62 18.47 21.45 7.10
C ASP A 62 19.11 22.85 7.20
N TYR A 63 18.34 23.92 6.90
CA TYR A 63 18.79 25.28 7.11
C TYR A 63 19.09 25.56 8.59
N ALA A 64 18.18 25.19 9.49
CA ALA A 64 18.38 25.36 10.92
C ALA A 64 19.59 24.57 11.43
N TYR A 65 19.81 23.36 10.90
CA TYR A 65 20.99 22.54 11.19
C TYR A 65 22.30 23.24 10.75
N ARG A 66 22.35 23.71 9.49
CA ARG A 66 23.53 24.43 8.97
C ARG A 66 23.81 25.68 9.76
N LEU A 67 22.80 26.43 10.16
CA LEU A 67 22.95 27.60 10.99
C LEU A 67 23.61 27.27 12.34
N ALA A 68 23.36 26.07 12.90
CA ALA A 68 23.92 25.62 14.16
C ALA A 68 25.38 25.10 14.05
N VAL A 69 25.73 24.51 12.89
CA VAL A 69 26.99 23.74 12.72
C VAL A 69 28.05 24.48 11.89
N ASP A 70 27.62 25.33 10.94
CA ASP A 70 28.55 26.02 10.05
C ASP A 70 29.35 27.11 10.77
N ALA A 71 30.62 27.23 10.40
CA ALA A 71 31.55 28.20 11.00
C ALA A 71 31.18 29.65 10.64
N ALA A 72 30.54 29.88 9.48
CA ALA A 72 30.25 31.24 9.03
C ALA A 72 29.27 31.98 9.96
N PRO A 73 28.13 31.43 10.38
CA PRO A 73 27.19 32.09 11.28
C PRO A 73 27.65 32.04 12.77
N ALA A 74 28.64 31.22 13.11
CA ALA A 74 29.06 31.01 14.51
C ALA A 74 29.49 32.28 15.22
N LYS A 75 30.11 33.24 14.50
CA LYS A 75 30.54 34.52 15.09
C LYS A 75 29.35 35.39 15.49
N GLU A 76 28.33 35.44 14.59
CA GLU A 76 27.11 36.25 14.80
C GLU A 76 26.29 35.66 15.93
N ILE A 77 26.11 34.33 15.95
CA ILE A 77 25.35 33.61 16.99
C ILE A 77 25.99 33.89 18.37
N ARG A 78 27.29 33.88 18.49
CA ARG A 78 28.00 34.21 19.74
C ARG A 78 27.87 35.68 20.11
N PHE A 79 28.06 36.58 19.14
CA PHE A 79 28.00 37.99 19.34
C PHE A 79 26.63 38.48 19.82
N PHE A 80 25.59 37.94 19.22
CA PHE A 80 24.19 38.31 19.57
C PHE A 80 23.55 37.40 20.64
N GLY A 81 24.27 36.40 21.18
CA GLY A 81 23.77 35.50 22.20
C GLY A 81 22.62 34.59 21.73
N LEU A 82 22.53 34.29 20.39
CA LEU A 82 21.43 33.58 19.76
C LEU A 82 21.47 32.05 19.90
N SER A 83 22.36 31.49 20.71
CA SER A 83 22.53 30.04 20.82
C SER A 83 21.26 29.30 21.19
N THR A 84 20.52 29.78 22.18
CA THR A 84 19.24 29.19 22.61
C THR A 84 18.20 29.28 21.49
N TRP A 85 18.10 30.41 20.82
CA TRP A 85 17.16 30.60 19.71
C TRP A 85 17.44 29.65 18.56
N VAL A 86 18.71 29.42 18.20
CA VAL A 86 19.10 28.48 17.13
C VAL A 86 18.73 27.06 17.51
N ILE A 87 18.97 26.65 18.77
CA ILE A 87 18.59 25.33 19.27
C ILE A 87 17.05 25.16 19.24
N ASP A 88 16.30 26.12 19.74
CA ASP A 88 14.82 26.06 19.74
C ASP A 88 14.27 26.02 18.31
N ARG A 89 14.87 26.78 17.40
CA ARG A 89 14.50 26.77 15.99
C ARG A 89 14.76 25.41 15.35
N PHE A 90 15.89 24.80 15.63
CA PHE A 90 16.23 23.46 15.14
C PHE A 90 15.27 22.40 15.70
N VAL A 91 15.04 22.40 17.01
CA VAL A 91 14.12 21.44 17.65
C VAL A 91 12.71 21.57 17.10
N SER A 92 12.19 22.79 16.96
CA SER A 92 10.82 23.02 16.48
C SER A 92 10.64 22.60 15.01
N THR A 93 11.63 22.89 14.13
CA THR A 93 11.56 22.48 12.73
C THR A 93 11.72 20.97 12.55
N ARG A 94 12.59 20.34 13.36
CA ARG A 94 12.75 18.88 13.37
C ARG A 94 11.52 18.16 13.87
N ARG A 95 10.87 18.68 14.90
CA ARG A 95 9.63 18.12 15.45
C ARG A 95 8.50 18.19 14.42
N ARG A 96 8.34 19.32 13.75
CA ARG A 96 7.35 19.46 12.68
C ARG A 96 7.59 18.46 11.53
N LEU A 97 8.83 18.27 11.11
CA LEU A 97 9.20 17.27 10.09
C LEU A 97 8.84 15.86 10.55
N TYR A 98 9.15 15.52 11.80
CA TYR A 98 8.82 14.23 12.39
C TYR A 98 7.30 14.00 12.44
N ASP A 99 6.53 15.00 12.88
CA ASP A 99 5.06 14.90 12.98
C ASP A 99 4.44 14.66 11.59
N LEU A 100 4.89 15.38 10.55
CA LEU A 100 4.44 15.18 9.17
C LEU A 100 4.79 13.77 8.63
N GLN A 101 5.98 13.27 8.92
CA GLN A 101 6.40 11.92 8.51
C GLN A 101 5.63 10.84 9.27
N TYR A 102 5.38 11.04 10.55
CA TYR A 102 4.62 10.11 11.39
C TYR A 102 3.17 10.02 10.94
N GLU A 103 2.53 11.15 10.68
CA GLU A 103 1.14 11.21 10.20
C GLU A 103 0.99 10.52 8.83
N ALA A 104 1.92 10.75 7.90
CA ALA A 104 1.94 10.09 6.61
C ALA A 104 2.11 8.56 6.72
N THR A 105 2.90 8.08 7.67
CA THR A 105 3.11 6.64 7.91
C THR A 105 1.88 5.98 8.54
N HIS A 106 1.26 6.62 9.51
CA HIS A 106 0.07 6.07 10.20
C HIS A 106 -1.15 5.94 9.29
N LEU A 107 -1.37 6.91 8.38
CA LEU A 107 -2.43 6.82 7.39
C LEU A 107 -2.24 5.64 6.44
N ARG A 108 -1.00 5.37 6.05
CA ARG A 108 -0.66 4.24 5.20
C ARG A 108 -0.89 2.89 5.89
N GLU A 109 -0.51 2.76 7.16
CA GLU A 109 -0.71 1.51 7.93
C GLU A 109 -2.19 1.14 8.05
N ARG A 110 -3.06 2.11 8.34
CA ARG A 110 -4.51 1.88 8.42
C ARG A 110 -5.11 1.43 7.09
N SER A 111 -4.71 2.05 5.99
CA SER A 111 -5.18 1.65 4.66
C SER A 111 -4.72 0.25 4.29
N VAL A 112 -3.46 -0.10 4.55
CA VAL A 112 -2.91 -1.43 4.29
C VAL A 112 -3.59 -2.50 5.14
N LEU A 113 -3.83 -2.22 6.44
CA LEU A 113 -4.55 -3.14 7.31
C LEU A 113 -6.00 -3.35 6.83
N GLY A 114 -6.69 -2.28 6.43
CA GLY A 114 -8.03 -2.38 5.86
C GLY A 114 -8.07 -3.25 4.61
N CYS A 115 -7.14 -3.07 3.69
CA CYS A 115 -6.99 -3.89 2.50
C CYS A 115 -6.73 -5.37 2.84
N LEU A 116 -5.83 -5.61 3.79
CA LEU A 116 -5.50 -6.98 4.22
C LEU A 116 -6.74 -7.69 4.79
N VAL A 117 -7.53 -7.00 5.62
CA VAL A 117 -8.76 -7.56 6.20
C VAL A 117 -9.79 -7.87 5.12
N ILE A 118 -10.00 -6.99 4.14
CA ILE A 118 -10.95 -7.20 3.04
C ILE A 118 -10.55 -8.43 2.22
N VAL A 119 -9.27 -8.52 1.82
CA VAL A 119 -8.76 -9.64 1.03
C VAL A 119 -8.80 -10.94 1.83
N ALA A 120 -8.42 -10.92 3.10
CA ALA A 120 -8.48 -12.08 3.98
C ALA A 120 -9.92 -12.58 4.17
N ALA A 121 -10.88 -11.67 4.39
CA ALA A 121 -12.30 -12.02 4.53
C ALA A 121 -12.88 -12.61 3.23
N ALA A 122 -12.55 -12.04 2.07
CA ALA A 122 -12.98 -12.56 0.78
C ALA A 122 -12.43 -13.98 0.53
N ASN A 123 -11.14 -14.20 0.79
CA ASN A 123 -10.54 -15.53 0.68
C ASN A 123 -11.14 -16.53 1.69
N ALA A 124 -11.29 -16.12 2.96
CA ALA A 124 -11.90 -16.95 3.98
C ALA A 124 -13.33 -17.40 3.59
N LEU A 125 -14.11 -16.49 3.01
CA LEU A 125 -15.46 -16.81 2.53
C LEU A 125 -15.44 -17.86 1.42
N VAL A 126 -14.57 -17.69 0.42
CA VAL A 126 -14.45 -18.65 -0.70
C VAL A 126 -13.98 -20.01 -0.21
N PHE A 127 -12.95 -20.05 0.64
CA PHE A 127 -12.44 -21.30 1.20
C PHE A 127 -13.44 -21.95 2.17
N TRP A 128 -14.22 -21.19 2.90
CA TRP A 128 -15.27 -21.72 3.76
C TRP A 128 -16.36 -22.41 2.96
N VAL A 129 -16.84 -21.80 1.86
CA VAL A 129 -17.84 -22.42 0.97
C VAL A 129 -17.26 -23.66 0.31
N LEU A 130 -16.02 -23.60 -0.19
CA LEU A 130 -15.32 -24.73 -0.78
C LEU A 130 -15.21 -25.92 0.22
N GLY A 131 -14.83 -25.62 1.46
CA GLY A 131 -14.73 -26.63 2.51
C GLY A 131 -16.08 -27.24 2.89
N ARG A 132 -17.13 -26.41 2.97
CA ARG A 132 -18.49 -26.86 3.23
C ARG A 132 -18.99 -27.81 2.12
N ASP A 133 -18.79 -27.48 0.85
CA ASP A 133 -19.27 -28.28 -0.28
C ASP A 133 -18.43 -29.59 -0.39
N ALA A 134 -17.16 -29.54 -0.04
CA ALA A 134 -16.34 -30.74 0.07
C ALA A 134 -16.81 -31.68 1.18
N LEU A 135 -17.16 -31.15 2.36
CA LEU A 135 -17.69 -31.93 3.47
C LEU A 135 -19.08 -32.49 3.19
N ALA A 136 -19.88 -31.81 2.38
CA ALA A 136 -21.17 -32.28 1.91
C ALA A 136 -21.07 -33.37 0.83
N GLY A 137 -19.86 -33.71 0.39
CA GLY A 137 -19.62 -34.71 -0.67
C GLY A 137 -19.98 -34.22 -2.08
N ALA A 138 -20.22 -32.92 -2.26
CA ALA A 138 -20.55 -32.34 -3.56
C ALA A 138 -19.33 -32.21 -4.48
N LEU A 139 -18.12 -32.24 -3.91
CA LEU A 139 -16.84 -32.07 -4.62
C LEU A 139 -15.90 -33.24 -4.31
N GLY A 140 -15.26 -33.74 -5.33
CA GLY A 140 -14.14 -34.71 -5.19
C GLY A 140 -12.85 -34.04 -4.71
N PRO A 141 -11.92 -34.83 -4.10
CA PRO A 141 -10.66 -34.26 -3.59
C PRO A 141 -9.82 -33.52 -4.65
N GLY A 142 -9.86 -33.99 -5.89
CA GLY A 142 -9.19 -33.34 -7.02
C GLY A 142 -9.81 -32.00 -7.40
N GLU A 143 -11.13 -31.90 -7.36
CA GLU A 143 -11.85 -30.66 -7.65
C GLU A 143 -11.59 -29.61 -6.59
N VAL A 144 -11.57 -30.01 -5.32
CA VAL A 144 -11.20 -29.12 -4.20
C VAL A 144 -9.81 -28.53 -4.41
N ALA A 145 -8.83 -29.34 -4.81
CA ALA A 145 -7.48 -28.88 -5.07
C ALA A 145 -7.43 -27.87 -6.24
N VAL A 146 -8.15 -28.15 -7.33
CA VAL A 146 -8.22 -27.27 -8.50
C VAL A 146 -8.86 -25.93 -8.14
N PHE A 147 -10.00 -25.92 -7.45
CA PHE A 147 -10.68 -24.69 -7.06
C PHE A 147 -9.92 -23.89 -6.01
N ALA A 148 -9.25 -24.54 -5.06
CA ALA A 148 -8.36 -23.89 -4.11
C ALA A 148 -7.20 -23.20 -4.81
N GLN A 149 -6.59 -23.87 -5.78
CA GLN A 149 -5.50 -23.30 -6.57
C GLN A 149 -5.99 -22.16 -7.47
N ALA A 150 -7.19 -22.27 -8.03
CA ALA A 150 -7.81 -21.20 -8.79
C ALA A 150 -8.10 -19.97 -7.92
N ALA A 151 -8.61 -20.15 -6.71
CA ALA A 151 -8.85 -19.04 -5.77
C ALA A 151 -7.56 -18.27 -5.44
N LEU A 152 -6.45 -18.97 -5.22
CA LEU A 152 -5.14 -18.36 -5.03
C LEU A 152 -4.62 -17.69 -6.32
N GLY A 153 -4.86 -18.32 -7.48
CA GLY A 153 -4.44 -17.83 -8.80
C GLY A 153 -5.11 -16.50 -9.20
N VAL A 154 -6.34 -16.26 -8.78
CA VAL A 154 -7.00 -14.96 -9.00
C VAL A 154 -6.22 -13.80 -8.36
N GLY A 155 -5.53 -14.04 -7.25
CA GLY A 155 -4.65 -13.06 -6.61
C GLY A 155 -3.48 -12.60 -7.50
N ALA A 156 -3.04 -13.42 -8.45
CA ALA A 156 -1.94 -13.07 -9.35
C ALA A 156 -2.27 -11.87 -10.26
N ILE A 157 -3.56 -11.66 -10.61
CA ILE A 157 -4.00 -10.47 -11.37
C ILE A 157 -3.63 -9.18 -10.64
N ALA A 158 -3.76 -9.19 -9.33
CA ALA A 158 -3.54 -7.99 -8.51
C ALA A 158 -2.07 -7.65 -8.31
N PHE A 159 -1.21 -8.68 -8.21
CA PHE A 159 0.22 -8.46 -7.94
C PHE A 159 1.04 -8.07 -9.17
N GLY A 160 0.62 -8.42 -10.37
CA GLY A 160 1.42 -8.20 -11.57
C GLY A 160 0.73 -7.45 -12.70
N GLY A 161 -0.53 -7.78 -12.98
CA GLY A 161 -1.19 -7.27 -14.19
C GLY A 161 -1.71 -5.84 -14.08
N LEU A 162 -2.30 -5.48 -12.95
CA LEU A 162 -2.99 -4.20 -12.78
C LEU A 162 -2.04 -3.06 -12.40
N SER A 163 -1.00 -3.34 -11.61
CA SER A 163 0.02 -2.36 -11.27
C SER A 163 0.77 -1.88 -12.50
N TRP A 164 1.10 -2.81 -13.41
CA TRP A 164 1.82 -2.51 -14.63
C TRP A 164 0.97 -1.72 -15.64
N ALA A 165 -0.31 -2.04 -15.78
CA ALA A 165 -1.23 -1.32 -16.67
C ALA A 165 -1.48 0.13 -16.22
N LEU A 166 -1.41 0.38 -14.90
CA LEU A 166 -1.60 1.71 -14.32
C LEU A 166 -0.32 2.56 -14.35
N ASP A 167 0.85 1.96 -14.19
CA ASP A 167 2.15 2.64 -14.31
C ASP A 167 2.51 3.00 -15.75
N GLY A 168 1.97 2.26 -16.73
CA GLY A 168 2.16 2.54 -18.16
C GLY A 168 1.19 3.59 -18.73
N ALA A 169 0.17 4.01 -17.98
CA ALA A 169 -0.84 4.99 -18.39
C ALA A 169 -0.63 6.40 -17.77
N ALA A 170 0.41 6.56 -16.93
CA ALA A 170 0.82 7.82 -16.30
C ALA A 170 2.08 8.37 -16.96
#